data_cc00097062d615bbc3c913d7f27fa6e6
#
_entry.id   cc00097062d615bbc3c913d7f27fa6e6
#
_cell.length_a   1.000
_cell.length_b   1.000
_cell.length_c   1.000
_cell.angle_alpha   90.00
_cell.angle_beta   90.00
_cell.angle_gamma   90.00
#
_symmetry.space_group_name_H-M   'P 1'
#
loop_
_entity.id
_entity.type
_entity.pdbx_description
1 polymer ?
#
loop_
_entity_poly.entity_id
_entity_poly.type
_entity_poly.pdbx_seq_one_letter_code
_entity_poly.pdbx_strand_id
1 'polypeptide(L)'
;MGIGTAFGKSILIGDQFVLEEVPAIVSSIPFETLCEIERLKEGEEWILEDNRAEVPGYKEKKKHQQADSIKHVLEVIKIDVKKNPVKITYGGSLLAGSGVGASAASCVSLARALSDEFDLGLSIDEINHIGWEGEFAYHGTPSGVDNTASTYGGLILYHIKNGEKTWERINLKKPIEVVLGNSGVTADTSKLAAHVQAQRKKDPELFKNQLQKITGQAFEMKKALEDYDLATVGRLMTENHKILIDMDLSHETLIYLCDKALELGALGAKVTGGGRGGYMNALTPGKELQDKVASAMEAEGYKVIRATVG
;
A
#
# COMPACT_ATOMS: atom_id res chain seq x y z
N MET A 1 10.26 -26.23 5.58
CA MET A 1 9.46 -25.35 4.72
C MET A 1 9.12 -24.11 5.51
N GLY A 2 9.71 -22.99 5.14
CA GLY A 2 9.50 -21.72 5.82
C GLY A 2 8.29 -20.98 5.26
N ILE A 3 7.56 -20.29 6.14
CA ILE A 3 6.32 -19.59 5.79
C ILE A 3 6.38 -18.13 6.27
N GLY A 4 5.96 -17.21 5.42
CA GLY A 4 5.84 -15.79 5.76
C GLY A 4 4.59 -15.16 5.14
N THR A 5 3.91 -14.32 5.90
CA THR A 5 2.78 -13.53 5.40
C THR A 5 3.04 -12.04 5.58
N ALA A 6 2.43 -11.21 4.75
CA ALA A 6 2.49 -9.77 4.89
C ALA A 6 1.22 -9.11 4.34
N PHE A 7 0.78 -8.05 5.00
CA PHE A 7 -0.46 -7.36 4.71
C PHE A 7 -0.37 -6.47 3.45
N GLY A 8 -1.49 -6.35 2.74
CA GLY A 8 -1.74 -5.21 1.89
C GLY A 8 -2.01 -3.93 2.69
N LYS A 9 -2.08 -2.79 2.02
CA LYS A 9 -2.28 -1.49 2.69
C LYS A 9 -3.25 -0.58 1.95
N SER A 10 -3.82 0.37 2.68
CA SER A 10 -4.56 1.50 2.16
C SER A 10 -4.11 2.79 2.84
N ILE A 11 -3.90 3.85 2.08
CA ILE A 11 -3.49 5.15 2.60
C ILE A 11 -4.73 6.03 2.76
N LEU A 12 -4.92 6.58 3.96
CA LEU A 12 -6.01 7.49 4.28
C LEU A 12 -5.65 8.94 3.94
N ILE A 13 -4.37 9.31 4.09
CA ILE A 13 -3.85 10.63 3.75
C ILE A 13 -2.32 10.57 3.58
N GLY A 14 -1.74 11.51 2.83
CA GLY A 14 -0.29 11.61 2.61
C GLY A 14 0.18 11.01 1.29
N ASP A 15 -0.45 9.91 0.86
CA ASP A 15 -0.26 9.25 -0.45
C ASP A 15 1.20 9.28 -0.96
N GLN A 16 1.45 9.86 -2.14
CA GLN A 16 2.78 9.90 -2.78
C GLN A 16 3.71 11.01 -2.28
N PHE A 17 3.26 11.83 -1.32
CA PHE A 17 4.06 12.96 -0.82
C PHE A 17 4.95 12.63 0.37
N VAL A 18 5.05 11.37 0.77
CA VAL A 18 5.88 10.93 1.90
C VAL A 18 7.36 11.32 1.72
N LEU A 19 7.88 11.21 0.49
CA LEU A 19 9.25 11.66 0.17
C LEU A 19 9.44 13.18 0.18
N GLU A 20 8.33 13.93 0.23
CA GLU A 20 8.29 15.39 0.40
C GLU A 20 8.10 15.80 1.86
N GLU A 21 8.41 14.89 2.77
CA GLU A 21 8.26 15.06 4.21
C GLU A 21 6.80 15.31 4.67
N VAL A 22 5.80 14.91 3.87
CA VAL A 22 4.40 14.91 4.27
C VAL A 22 4.11 13.63 5.06
N PRO A 23 3.56 13.71 6.28
CA PRO A 23 3.18 12.53 7.03
C PRO A 23 2.03 11.79 6.35
N ALA A 24 2.08 10.46 6.38
CA ALA A 24 1.02 9.61 5.85
C ALA A 24 0.35 8.79 6.95
N ILE A 25 -0.99 8.69 6.88
CA ILE A 25 -1.74 7.72 7.68
C ILE A 25 -2.06 6.56 6.76
N VAL A 26 -1.55 5.39 7.12
CA VAL A 26 -1.69 4.16 6.36
C VAL A 26 -2.22 3.05 7.27
N SER A 27 -3.15 2.26 6.76
CA SER A 27 -3.65 1.06 7.42
C SER A 27 -3.27 -0.17 6.64
N SER A 28 -2.89 -1.24 7.33
CA SER A 28 -3.00 -2.57 6.75
C SER A 28 -4.44 -2.89 6.40
N ILE A 29 -4.64 -3.77 5.42
CA ILE A 29 -5.94 -4.33 5.07
C ILE A 29 -5.89 -5.85 5.26
N PRO A 30 -7.01 -6.54 5.54
CA PRO A 30 -7.05 -7.97 5.84
C PRO A 30 -6.91 -8.84 4.57
N PHE A 31 -5.97 -8.49 3.72
CA PHE A 31 -5.55 -9.23 2.53
C PHE A 31 -4.03 -9.37 2.55
N GLU A 32 -3.55 -10.58 2.33
CA GLU A 32 -2.15 -10.91 2.55
C GLU A 32 -1.51 -11.52 1.30
N THR A 33 -0.21 -11.28 1.15
CA THR A 33 0.67 -12.14 0.36
C THR A 33 1.25 -13.20 1.29
N LEU A 34 1.11 -14.46 0.90
CA LEU A 34 1.78 -15.61 1.49
C LEU A 34 3.03 -15.91 0.67
N CYS A 35 4.13 -16.20 1.35
CA CYS A 35 5.35 -16.73 0.73
C CYS A 35 5.73 -18.04 1.43
N GLU A 36 6.00 -19.06 0.64
CA GLU A 36 6.51 -20.36 1.10
C GLU A 36 7.89 -20.59 0.50
N ILE A 37 8.84 -21.02 1.33
CA ILE A 37 10.22 -21.37 0.93
C ILE A 37 10.45 -22.84 1.19
N GLU A 38 10.92 -23.53 0.17
CA GLU A 38 11.36 -24.92 0.23
C GLU A 38 12.81 -25.02 -0.24
N ARG A 39 13.68 -25.69 0.54
CA ARG A 39 15.05 -25.97 0.11
C ARG A 39 15.06 -27.05 -0.94
N LEU A 40 15.82 -26.82 -2.02
CA LEU A 40 16.05 -27.80 -3.07
C LEU A 40 17.35 -28.53 -2.78
N LYS A 41 17.45 -29.80 -3.24
CA LYS A 41 18.68 -30.58 -3.11
C LYS A 41 19.68 -30.28 -4.21
N GLU A 42 19.17 -30.05 -5.41
CA GLU A 42 19.94 -29.76 -6.64
C GLU A 42 19.09 -28.89 -7.55
N GLY A 43 19.70 -28.17 -8.49
CA GLY A 43 18.99 -27.42 -9.52
C GLY A 43 19.44 -25.98 -9.68
N GLU A 44 18.53 -25.14 -10.13
CA GLU A 44 18.74 -23.69 -10.24
C GLU A 44 18.89 -23.06 -8.86
N GLU A 45 19.60 -21.93 -8.77
CA GLU A 45 19.82 -21.20 -7.50
C GLU A 45 18.51 -20.89 -6.78
N TRP A 46 17.47 -20.50 -7.54
CA TRP A 46 16.12 -20.37 -7.04
C TRP A 46 15.09 -20.52 -8.15
N ILE A 47 13.91 -21.02 -7.78
CA ILE A 47 12.75 -21.19 -8.66
C ILE A 47 11.60 -20.37 -8.09
N LEU A 48 10.88 -19.62 -8.94
CA LEU A 48 9.72 -18.83 -8.54
C LEU A 48 8.43 -19.40 -9.12
N GLU A 49 7.46 -19.63 -8.25
CA GLU A 49 6.05 -19.83 -8.59
C GLU A 49 5.20 -18.71 -7.98
N ASP A 50 4.54 -17.91 -8.81
CA ASP A 50 3.65 -16.86 -8.33
C ASP A 50 2.20 -17.20 -8.65
N ASN A 51 1.51 -17.78 -7.66
CA ASN A 51 0.12 -18.24 -7.74
C ASN A 51 -0.90 -17.18 -7.32
N ARG A 52 -0.47 -15.96 -6.98
CA ARG A 52 -1.41 -14.88 -6.64
C ARG A 52 -2.30 -14.53 -7.83
N ALA A 53 -3.54 -14.16 -7.55
CA ALA A 53 -4.35 -13.47 -8.54
C ALA A 53 -3.69 -12.14 -8.95
N GLU A 54 -3.89 -11.67 -10.17
CA GLU A 54 -3.25 -10.47 -10.68
C GLU A 54 -4.21 -9.54 -11.44
N VAL A 55 -3.85 -8.27 -11.51
CA VAL A 55 -4.37 -7.38 -12.55
C VAL A 55 -3.82 -7.89 -13.89
N PRO A 56 -4.66 -8.07 -14.92
CA PRO A 56 -4.24 -8.72 -16.17
C PRO A 56 -2.93 -8.19 -16.74
N GLY A 57 -1.97 -9.10 -16.95
CA GLY A 57 -0.64 -8.79 -17.52
C GLY A 57 0.36 -8.13 -16.57
N TYR A 58 0.01 -7.95 -15.29
CA TYR A 58 0.92 -7.30 -14.34
C TYR A 58 2.18 -8.12 -14.08
N LYS A 59 2.06 -9.43 -13.83
CA LYS A 59 3.21 -10.29 -13.52
C LYS A 59 4.20 -10.34 -14.68
N GLU A 60 3.72 -10.49 -15.90
CA GLU A 60 4.60 -10.49 -17.07
C GLU A 60 5.31 -9.14 -17.24
N LYS A 61 4.58 -8.02 -17.11
CA LYS A 61 5.16 -6.67 -17.17
C LYS A 61 6.20 -6.41 -16.08
N LYS A 62 6.04 -6.99 -14.90
CA LYS A 62 6.90 -6.78 -13.72
C LYS A 62 7.88 -7.92 -13.42
N LYS A 63 7.96 -8.93 -14.29
CA LYS A 63 8.76 -10.13 -14.11
C LYS A 63 10.23 -9.85 -13.77
N HIS A 64 10.87 -8.94 -14.49
CA HIS A 64 12.27 -8.57 -14.23
C HIS A 64 12.41 -7.86 -12.88
N GLN A 65 11.55 -6.92 -12.56
CA GLN A 65 11.57 -6.20 -11.28
C GLN A 65 11.33 -7.14 -10.09
N GLN A 66 10.46 -8.14 -10.24
CA GLN A 66 10.22 -9.17 -9.24
C GLN A 66 11.47 -10.04 -9.03
N ALA A 67 12.12 -10.47 -10.12
CA ALA A 67 13.35 -11.25 -10.05
C ALA A 67 14.49 -10.45 -9.40
N ASP A 68 14.67 -9.19 -9.77
CA ASP A 68 15.67 -8.30 -9.18
C ASP A 68 15.41 -8.06 -7.69
N SER A 69 14.14 -7.89 -7.30
CA SER A 69 13.74 -7.75 -5.90
C SER A 69 14.08 -8.99 -5.07
N ILE A 70 13.73 -10.18 -5.57
CA ILE A 70 14.04 -11.45 -4.91
C ILE A 70 15.55 -11.60 -4.73
N LYS A 71 16.32 -11.36 -5.80
CA LYS A 71 17.77 -11.45 -5.79
C LYS A 71 18.37 -10.49 -4.75
N HIS A 72 17.90 -9.24 -4.72
CA HIS A 72 18.39 -8.26 -3.76
C HIS A 72 18.05 -8.64 -2.31
N VAL A 73 16.83 -9.13 -2.04
CA VAL A 73 16.45 -9.65 -0.71
C VAL A 73 17.36 -10.80 -0.27
N LEU A 74 17.66 -11.76 -1.17
CA LEU A 74 18.57 -12.87 -0.87
C LEU A 74 19.99 -12.38 -0.55
N GLU A 75 20.48 -11.36 -1.28
CA GLU A 75 21.80 -10.72 -1.06
C GLU A 75 21.84 -9.99 0.31
N VAL A 76 20.80 -9.21 0.65
CA VAL A 76 20.71 -8.49 1.93
C VAL A 76 20.68 -9.45 3.11
N ILE A 77 19.95 -10.55 3.01
CA ILE A 77 19.89 -11.61 4.04
C ILE A 77 21.17 -12.45 4.06
N LYS A 78 22.00 -12.37 3.01
CA LYS A 78 23.26 -13.12 2.83
C LYS A 78 23.05 -14.63 2.70
N ILE A 79 21.96 -15.05 2.05
CA ILE A 79 21.73 -16.45 1.72
C ILE A 79 22.47 -16.77 0.41
N ASP A 80 23.45 -17.67 0.48
CA ASP A 80 24.15 -18.20 -0.68
C ASP A 80 23.27 -19.28 -1.34
N VAL A 81 22.46 -18.87 -2.31
CA VAL A 81 21.51 -19.77 -3.02
C VAL A 81 22.22 -20.79 -3.92
N LYS A 82 23.51 -20.61 -4.24
CA LYS A 82 24.30 -21.65 -4.94
C LYS A 82 24.57 -22.84 -4.04
N LYS A 83 24.69 -22.61 -2.74
CA LYS A 83 24.86 -23.68 -1.75
C LYS A 83 23.52 -24.13 -1.16
N ASN A 84 22.54 -23.25 -1.16
CA ASN A 84 21.24 -23.48 -0.55
C ASN A 84 20.14 -23.10 -1.55
N PRO A 85 19.96 -23.86 -2.64
CA PRO A 85 18.96 -23.54 -3.64
C PRO A 85 17.55 -23.64 -3.04
N VAL A 86 16.65 -22.73 -3.46
CA VAL A 86 15.31 -22.64 -2.89
C VAL A 86 14.23 -22.54 -3.97
N LYS A 87 13.08 -23.08 -3.67
CA LYS A 87 11.84 -22.79 -4.37
C LYS A 87 11.05 -21.76 -3.57
N ILE A 88 10.63 -20.68 -4.24
CA ILE A 88 9.85 -19.57 -3.70
C ILE A 88 8.46 -19.68 -4.29
N THR A 89 7.43 -19.83 -3.47
CA THR A 89 6.04 -19.87 -3.91
C THR A 89 5.27 -18.73 -3.29
N TYR A 90 4.73 -17.83 -4.13
CA TYR A 90 3.81 -16.78 -3.69
C TYR A 90 2.36 -17.21 -3.85
N GLY A 91 1.55 -16.89 -2.84
CA GLY A 91 0.11 -17.11 -2.79
C GLY A 91 -0.59 -16.02 -1.98
N GLY A 92 -1.75 -16.35 -1.44
CA GLY A 92 -2.54 -15.47 -0.59
C GLY A 92 -3.65 -14.73 -1.32
N SER A 93 -4.36 -13.89 -0.60
CA SER A 93 -5.57 -13.19 -1.06
C SER A 93 -5.30 -11.83 -1.70
N LEU A 94 -4.08 -11.28 -1.56
CA LEU A 94 -3.73 -9.96 -2.06
C LEU A 94 -3.49 -9.99 -3.58
N LEU A 95 -4.27 -9.20 -4.31
CA LEU A 95 -4.19 -9.10 -5.77
C LEU A 95 -2.90 -8.41 -6.20
N ALA A 96 -2.04 -9.09 -6.96
CA ALA A 96 -0.83 -8.51 -7.51
C ALA A 96 -1.14 -7.38 -8.51
N GLY A 97 -0.43 -6.26 -8.39
CA GLY A 97 -0.63 -5.08 -9.25
C GLY A 97 -1.81 -4.20 -8.91
N SER A 98 -2.47 -4.45 -7.78
CA SER A 98 -3.67 -3.73 -7.38
C SER A 98 -3.45 -2.30 -6.86
N GLY A 99 -2.20 -1.91 -6.53
CA GLY A 99 -1.91 -0.59 -5.94
C GLY A 99 -2.14 -0.52 -4.42
N VAL A 100 -2.50 -1.64 -3.79
CA VAL A 100 -2.69 -1.75 -2.34
C VAL A 100 -1.52 -2.45 -1.63
N GLY A 101 -0.28 -2.17 -2.06
CA GLY A 101 0.95 -2.61 -1.40
C GLY A 101 1.39 -4.05 -1.71
N ALA A 102 0.98 -4.64 -2.84
CA ALA A 102 1.32 -6.02 -3.16
C ALA A 102 2.83 -6.27 -3.38
N SER A 103 3.62 -5.29 -3.84
CA SER A 103 5.08 -5.40 -3.98
C SER A 103 5.74 -5.45 -2.60
N ALA A 104 5.44 -4.50 -1.73
CA ALA A 104 5.95 -4.48 -0.36
C ALA A 104 5.58 -5.75 0.42
N ALA A 105 4.32 -6.20 0.30
CA ALA A 105 3.88 -7.45 0.91
C ALA A 105 4.66 -8.66 0.38
N SER A 106 5.07 -8.67 -0.91
CA SER A 106 5.93 -9.73 -1.45
C SER A 106 7.32 -9.71 -0.81
N CYS A 107 7.93 -8.55 -0.69
CA CYS A 107 9.26 -8.40 -0.09
C CYS A 107 9.26 -8.79 1.39
N VAL A 108 8.28 -8.33 2.14
CA VAL A 108 8.15 -8.62 3.58
C VAL A 108 7.83 -10.10 3.83
N SER A 109 6.89 -10.69 3.07
CA SER A 109 6.56 -12.11 3.22
C SER A 109 7.75 -13.02 2.84
N LEU A 110 8.52 -12.64 1.82
CA LEU A 110 9.76 -13.34 1.46
C LEU A 110 10.79 -13.29 2.59
N ALA A 111 11.02 -12.11 3.16
CA ALA A 111 11.97 -11.96 4.27
C ALA A 111 11.58 -12.83 5.48
N ARG A 112 10.28 -12.88 5.83
CA ARG A 112 9.74 -13.73 6.89
C ARG A 112 9.93 -15.20 6.59
N ALA A 113 9.57 -15.64 5.37
CA ALA A 113 9.67 -17.05 4.97
C ALA A 113 11.12 -17.53 4.93
N LEU A 114 12.06 -16.67 4.48
CA LEU A 114 13.49 -16.98 4.51
C LEU A 114 14.03 -17.03 5.95
N SER A 115 13.59 -16.11 6.82
CA SER A 115 13.96 -16.13 8.23
C SER A 115 13.50 -17.41 8.93
N ASP A 116 12.28 -17.88 8.61
CA ASP A 116 11.72 -19.12 9.13
C ASP A 116 12.44 -20.36 8.59
N GLU A 117 12.64 -20.46 7.25
CA GLU A 117 13.29 -21.61 6.64
C GLU A 117 14.74 -21.81 7.05
N PHE A 118 15.46 -20.72 7.26
CA PHE A 118 16.88 -20.76 7.59
C PHE A 118 17.18 -20.54 9.09
N ASP A 119 16.14 -20.46 9.92
CA ASP A 119 16.24 -20.24 11.37
C ASP A 119 17.12 -19.03 11.73
N LEU A 120 16.91 -17.92 11.02
CA LEU A 120 17.75 -16.73 11.15
C LEU A 120 17.40 -15.87 12.36
N GLY A 121 16.21 -16.03 12.93
CA GLY A 121 15.75 -15.27 14.09
C GLY A 121 15.68 -13.76 13.87
N LEU A 122 15.38 -13.32 12.62
CA LEU A 122 15.29 -11.91 12.29
C LEU A 122 14.20 -11.21 13.10
N SER A 123 14.54 -10.07 13.69
CA SER A 123 13.58 -9.19 14.35
C SER A 123 12.58 -8.59 13.36
N ILE A 124 11.45 -8.10 13.86
CA ILE A 124 10.44 -7.45 13.03
C ILE A 124 10.99 -6.21 12.33
N ASP A 125 11.93 -5.48 12.96
CA ASP A 125 12.56 -4.30 12.38
C ASP A 125 13.54 -4.67 11.25
N GLU A 126 14.28 -5.77 11.39
CA GLU A 126 15.11 -6.32 10.31
C GLU A 126 14.25 -6.78 9.14
N ILE A 127 13.15 -7.47 9.39
CA ILE A 127 12.17 -7.85 8.36
C ILE A 127 11.64 -6.61 7.63
N ASN A 128 11.30 -5.55 8.35
CA ASN A 128 10.85 -4.29 7.76
C ASN A 128 11.92 -3.64 6.88
N HIS A 129 13.16 -3.63 7.35
CA HIS A 129 14.30 -3.11 6.59
C HIS A 129 14.53 -3.91 5.31
N ILE A 130 14.54 -5.24 5.39
CA ILE A 130 14.70 -6.13 4.23
C ILE A 130 13.54 -5.94 3.23
N GLY A 131 12.31 -5.77 3.72
CA GLY A 131 11.16 -5.44 2.91
C GLY A 131 11.34 -4.13 2.15
N TRP A 132 11.89 -3.10 2.80
CA TRP A 132 12.22 -1.82 2.18
C TRP A 132 13.32 -1.96 1.11
N GLU A 133 14.37 -2.71 1.37
CA GLU A 133 15.43 -3.01 0.41
C GLU A 133 14.88 -3.69 -0.87
N GLY A 134 13.99 -4.67 -0.71
CA GLY A 134 13.35 -5.34 -1.85
C GLY A 134 12.49 -4.43 -2.73
N GLU A 135 11.95 -3.35 -2.18
CA GLU A 135 11.11 -2.40 -2.89
C GLU A 135 11.89 -1.52 -3.88
N PHE A 136 13.22 -1.37 -3.75
CA PHE A 136 14.03 -0.60 -4.71
C PHE A 136 13.92 -1.10 -6.14
N ALA A 137 13.77 -2.39 -6.35
CA ALA A 137 13.60 -2.98 -7.68
C ALA A 137 12.28 -2.55 -8.36
N TYR A 138 11.25 -2.26 -7.57
CA TYR A 138 9.94 -1.84 -8.08
C TYR A 138 9.80 -0.33 -8.23
N HIS A 139 10.37 0.45 -7.32
CA HIS A 139 10.05 1.88 -7.16
C HIS A 139 11.26 2.82 -7.29
N GLY A 140 12.49 2.29 -7.37
CA GLY A 140 13.71 3.10 -7.45
C GLY A 140 14.05 3.85 -6.18
N THR A 141 13.09 4.58 -5.59
CA THR A 141 13.25 5.28 -4.30
C THR A 141 12.02 5.02 -3.43
N PRO A 142 11.94 3.88 -2.75
CA PRO A 142 10.82 3.56 -1.88
C PRO A 142 10.84 4.42 -0.60
N SER A 143 9.69 5.00 -0.25
CA SER A 143 9.58 5.84 0.94
C SER A 143 9.71 5.05 2.26
N GLY A 144 9.33 3.79 2.25
CA GLY A 144 9.28 2.95 3.43
C GLY A 144 7.89 2.85 4.08
N VAL A 145 6.89 3.58 3.59
CA VAL A 145 5.54 3.54 4.15
C VAL A 145 4.84 2.20 3.86
N ASP A 146 5.01 1.66 2.65
CA ASP A 146 4.32 0.45 2.22
C ASP A 146 4.82 -0.80 2.95
N ASN A 147 6.15 -0.99 3.02
CA ASN A 147 6.74 -2.10 3.78
C ASN A 147 6.46 -1.98 5.28
N THR A 148 6.47 -0.77 5.85
CA THR A 148 6.13 -0.56 7.26
C THR A 148 4.69 -1.00 7.56
N ALA A 149 3.72 -0.59 6.74
CA ALA A 149 2.34 -1.06 6.88
C ALA A 149 2.20 -2.57 6.69
N SER A 150 2.90 -3.14 5.70
CA SER A 150 2.89 -4.59 5.43
C SER A 150 3.54 -5.42 6.55
N THR A 151 4.52 -4.85 7.25
CA THR A 151 5.26 -5.54 8.32
C THR A 151 4.54 -5.47 9.66
N TYR A 152 4.16 -4.27 10.09
CA TYR A 152 3.65 -4.06 11.44
C TYR A 152 2.12 -4.20 11.54
N GLY A 153 1.41 -4.04 10.43
CA GLY A 153 -0.04 -4.08 10.42
C GLY A 153 -0.69 -2.93 11.22
N GLY A 154 -2.01 -2.93 11.28
CA GLY A 154 -2.79 -1.91 11.98
C GLY A 154 -2.79 -0.56 11.29
N LEU A 155 -3.12 0.49 12.03
CA LEU A 155 -3.16 1.87 11.55
C LEU A 155 -1.97 2.64 12.10
N ILE A 156 -1.19 3.27 11.22
CA ILE A 156 0.03 3.99 11.60
C ILE A 156 0.09 5.38 10.99
N LEU A 157 0.67 6.32 11.72
CA LEU A 157 1.20 7.56 11.18
C LEU A 157 2.67 7.32 10.84
N TYR A 158 3.02 7.49 9.57
CA TYR A 158 4.39 7.37 9.06
C TYR A 158 4.89 8.75 8.63
N HIS A 159 6.12 9.08 8.97
CA HIS A 159 6.71 10.37 8.64
C HIS A 159 8.20 10.25 8.34
N ILE A 160 8.64 10.90 7.28
CA ILE A 160 10.07 11.18 7.05
C ILE A 160 10.31 12.63 7.42
N LYS A 161 11.28 12.89 8.30
CA LYS A 161 11.65 14.24 8.70
C LYS A 161 13.17 14.35 8.74
N ASN A 162 13.74 15.28 7.98
CA ASN A 162 15.20 15.44 7.84
C ASN A 162 15.91 14.12 7.48
N GLY A 163 15.29 13.30 6.65
CA GLY A 163 15.80 11.99 6.24
C GLY A 163 15.59 10.86 7.25
N GLU A 164 15.15 11.16 8.46
CA GLU A 164 14.81 10.15 9.48
C GLU A 164 13.39 9.62 9.26
N LYS A 165 13.25 8.30 9.21
CA LYS A 165 11.97 7.60 9.08
C LYS A 165 11.44 7.25 10.46
N THR A 166 10.26 7.77 10.77
CA THR A 166 9.57 7.51 12.03
C THR A 166 8.16 7.01 11.78
N TRP A 167 7.64 6.23 12.68
CA TRP A 167 6.23 5.84 12.65
C TRP A 167 5.70 5.61 14.07
N GLU A 168 4.41 5.80 14.23
CA GLU A 168 3.70 5.52 15.46
C GLU A 168 2.35 4.86 15.16
N ARG A 169 1.91 3.98 16.05
CA ARG A 169 0.60 3.32 15.93
C ARG A 169 -0.50 4.27 16.37
N ILE A 170 -1.56 4.34 15.55
CA ILE A 170 -2.79 5.05 15.91
C ILE A 170 -3.75 4.01 16.49
N ASN A 171 -4.11 4.17 17.75
CA ASN A 171 -5.00 3.24 18.43
C ASN A 171 -6.45 3.71 18.28
N LEU A 172 -7.24 2.96 17.53
CA LEU A 172 -8.68 3.18 17.39
C LEU A 172 -9.45 2.57 18.55
N LYS A 173 -10.55 3.20 18.96
CA LYS A 173 -11.49 2.64 19.95
C LYS A 173 -12.14 1.34 19.46
N LYS A 174 -12.33 1.21 18.15
CA LYS A 174 -12.79 0.00 17.45
C LYS A 174 -12.41 0.11 15.97
N PRO A 175 -12.28 -1.02 15.25
CA PRO A 175 -12.03 -0.99 13.81
C PRO A 175 -13.13 -0.24 13.06
N ILE A 176 -12.76 0.31 11.89
CA ILE A 176 -13.67 1.11 11.04
C ILE A 176 -13.81 0.41 9.69
N GLU A 177 -15.02 0.18 9.26
CA GLU A 177 -15.32 -0.41 7.96
C GLU A 177 -15.04 0.60 6.84
N VAL A 178 -14.36 0.12 5.79
CA VAL A 178 -14.06 0.87 4.57
C VAL A 178 -14.39 0.06 3.33
N VAL A 179 -14.64 0.75 2.23
CA VAL A 179 -14.80 0.14 0.90
C VAL A 179 -13.69 0.63 0.00
N LEU A 180 -12.95 -0.31 -0.62
CA LEU A 180 -11.96 0.00 -1.64
C LEU A 180 -12.55 -0.38 -3.01
N GLY A 181 -12.83 0.62 -3.84
CA GLY A 181 -13.35 0.43 -5.20
C GLY A 181 -12.22 0.55 -6.23
N ASN A 182 -12.07 -0.46 -7.11
CA ASN A 182 -11.03 -0.47 -8.14
C ASN A 182 -11.51 0.21 -9.42
N SER A 183 -10.74 1.16 -9.93
CA SER A 183 -11.05 1.87 -11.18
C SER A 183 -10.95 1.01 -12.45
N GLY A 184 -10.34 -0.19 -12.36
CA GLY A 184 -10.00 -1.00 -13.54
C GLY A 184 -8.78 -0.48 -14.32
N VAL A 185 -8.21 0.66 -13.93
CA VAL A 185 -7.04 1.28 -14.56
C VAL A 185 -5.79 1.01 -13.71
N THR A 186 -4.73 0.52 -14.34
CA THR A 186 -3.44 0.31 -13.67
C THR A 186 -2.70 1.64 -13.52
N ALA A 187 -2.39 2.03 -12.30
CA ALA A 187 -1.53 3.19 -12.04
C ALA A 187 -0.09 2.91 -12.48
N ASP A 188 0.48 3.79 -13.29
CA ASP A 188 1.90 3.72 -13.67
C ASP A 188 2.73 4.57 -12.68
N THR A 189 3.20 3.92 -11.62
CA THR A 189 3.97 4.59 -10.55
C THR A 189 5.28 5.22 -11.04
N SER A 190 5.85 4.72 -12.15
CA SER A 190 7.08 5.29 -12.72
C SER A 190 6.85 6.69 -13.32
N LYS A 191 5.67 6.93 -13.88
CA LYS A 191 5.27 8.23 -14.42
C LYS A 191 4.79 9.21 -13.35
N LEU A 192 4.35 8.69 -12.21
CA LEU A 192 3.80 9.49 -11.11
C LEU A 192 4.82 10.46 -10.53
N ALA A 193 6.05 10.00 -10.23
CA ALA A 193 7.11 10.85 -9.71
C ALA A 193 7.45 12.00 -10.68
N ALA A 194 7.53 11.70 -11.97
CA ALA A 194 7.76 12.72 -13.01
C ALA A 194 6.60 13.73 -13.07
N HIS A 195 5.35 13.26 -12.92
CA HIS A 195 4.17 14.11 -12.89
C HIS A 195 4.16 15.05 -11.68
N VAL A 196 4.44 14.54 -10.48
CA VAL A 196 4.55 15.35 -9.24
C VAL A 196 5.65 16.43 -9.41
N GLN A 197 6.81 16.07 -9.97
CA GLN A 197 7.86 17.04 -10.25
C GLN A 197 7.46 18.10 -11.29
N ALA A 198 6.65 17.73 -12.27
CA ALA A 198 6.11 18.69 -13.25
C ALA A 198 5.15 19.70 -12.59
N GLN A 199 4.28 19.23 -11.68
CA GLN A 199 3.38 20.11 -10.91
C GLN A 199 4.19 21.09 -10.03
N ARG A 200 5.23 20.59 -9.34
CA ARG A 200 6.15 21.45 -8.56
C ARG A 200 6.80 22.53 -9.41
N LYS A 201 7.27 22.19 -10.62
CA LYS A 201 7.92 23.16 -11.52
C LYS A 201 6.94 24.18 -12.10
N LYS A 202 5.68 23.78 -12.31
CA LYS A 202 4.63 24.62 -12.88
C LYS A 202 4.25 25.77 -11.95
N ASP A 203 4.06 25.50 -10.67
CA ASP A 203 3.72 26.47 -9.63
C ASP A 203 4.31 26.02 -8.27
N PRO A 204 5.56 26.40 -7.97
CA PRO A 204 6.24 25.99 -6.74
C PRO A 204 5.54 26.45 -5.45
N GLU A 205 4.96 27.65 -5.45
CA GLU A 205 4.28 28.21 -4.27
C GLU A 205 2.95 27.49 -4.02
N LEU A 206 2.14 27.28 -5.04
CA LEU A 206 0.91 26.49 -4.93
C LEU A 206 1.23 25.08 -4.46
N PHE A 207 2.23 24.42 -5.03
CA PHE A 207 2.67 23.09 -4.65
C PHE A 207 3.05 23.04 -3.16
N LYS A 208 3.88 23.97 -2.70
CA LYS A 208 4.27 24.08 -1.28
C LYS A 208 3.07 24.27 -0.36
N ASN A 209 2.14 25.17 -0.72
CA ASN A 209 0.95 25.42 0.06
C ASN A 209 0.04 24.17 0.15
N GLN A 210 -0.09 23.41 -0.95
CA GLN A 210 -0.83 22.15 -0.96
C GLN A 210 -0.19 21.12 -0.02
N LEU A 211 1.15 20.95 -0.06
CA LEU A 211 1.83 20.03 0.86
C LEU A 211 1.66 20.44 2.32
N GLN A 212 1.74 21.72 2.64
CA GLN A 212 1.50 22.22 4.00
C GLN A 212 0.07 21.93 4.46
N LYS A 213 -0.91 22.11 3.58
CA LYS A 213 -2.32 21.79 3.87
C LYS A 213 -2.51 20.30 4.13
N ILE A 214 -1.93 19.42 3.28
CA ILE A 214 -2.01 17.96 3.46
C ILE A 214 -1.33 17.56 4.78
N THR A 215 -0.18 18.17 5.12
CA THR A 215 0.51 17.94 6.40
C THR A 215 -0.38 18.28 7.59
N GLY A 216 -1.03 19.45 7.57
CA GLY A 216 -1.99 19.84 8.61
C GLY A 216 -3.16 18.87 8.72
N GLN A 217 -3.73 18.46 7.57
CA GLN A 217 -4.81 17.48 7.51
C GLN A 217 -4.39 16.12 8.08
N ALA A 218 -3.14 15.68 7.88
CA ALA A 218 -2.67 14.39 8.42
C ALA A 218 -2.63 14.42 9.96
N PHE A 219 -2.14 15.47 10.58
CA PHE A 219 -2.13 15.58 12.05
C PHE A 219 -3.54 15.75 12.63
N GLU A 220 -4.41 16.53 11.96
CA GLU A 220 -5.81 16.65 12.36
C GLU A 220 -6.53 15.30 12.26
N MET A 221 -6.30 14.54 11.17
CA MET A 221 -6.88 13.21 10.97
C MET A 221 -6.39 12.21 12.03
N LYS A 222 -5.10 12.23 12.38
CA LYS A 222 -4.58 11.42 13.49
C LYS A 222 -5.39 11.63 14.76
N LYS A 223 -5.55 12.91 15.17
CA LYS A 223 -6.32 13.25 16.37
C LYS A 223 -7.78 12.79 16.25
N ALA A 224 -8.42 13.05 15.11
CA ALA A 224 -9.80 12.64 14.88
C ALA A 224 -9.99 11.10 14.94
N LEU A 225 -9.02 10.34 14.46
CA LEU A 225 -9.01 8.87 14.56
C LEU A 225 -8.87 8.40 16.01
N GLU A 226 -7.96 8.98 16.79
CA GLU A 226 -7.77 8.68 18.21
C GLU A 226 -9.03 9.01 19.04
N ASP A 227 -9.68 10.14 18.72
CA ASP A 227 -10.93 10.56 19.33
C ASP A 227 -12.15 9.77 18.84
N TYR A 228 -11.99 9.02 17.73
CA TYR A 228 -13.07 8.34 16.99
C TYR A 228 -14.11 9.29 16.39
N ASP A 229 -13.66 10.52 16.00
CA ASP A 229 -14.47 11.50 15.27
C ASP A 229 -14.46 11.19 13.77
N LEU A 230 -15.28 10.23 13.38
CA LEU A 230 -15.35 9.75 12.00
C LEU A 230 -15.94 10.78 11.02
N ALA A 231 -16.69 11.76 11.51
CA ALA A 231 -17.19 12.85 10.68
C ALA A 231 -16.03 13.75 10.21
N THR A 232 -15.12 14.11 11.13
CA THR A 232 -13.90 14.85 10.79
C THR A 232 -12.97 14.04 9.89
N VAL A 233 -12.78 12.75 10.16
CA VAL A 233 -11.98 11.87 9.29
C VAL A 233 -12.52 11.87 7.87
N GLY A 234 -13.83 11.66 7.69
CA GLY A 234 -14.49 11.65 6.38
C GLY A 234 -14.38 12.98 5.64
N ARG A 235 -14.60 14.10 6.34
CA ARG A 235 -14.42 15.44 5.80
C ARG A 235 -12.99 15.65 5.28
N LEU A 236 -11.98 15.29 6.08
CA LEU A 236 -10.57 15.42 5.70
C LEU A 236 -10.20 14.55 4.50
N MET A 237 -10.73 13.32 4.41
CA MET A 237 -10.55 12.47 3.24
C MET A 237 -11.07 13.16 1.97
N THR A 238 -12.29 13.68 2.01
CA THR A 238 -12.93 14.35 0.86
C THR A 238 -12.21 15.64 0.47
N GLU A 239 -11.81 16.45 1.44
CA GLU A 239 -11.02 17.67 1.18
C GLU A 239 -9.64 17.37 0.60
N ASN A 240 -8.98 16.30 1.09
CA ASN A 240 -7.73 15.84 0.55
C ASN A 240 -7.89 15.36 -0.90
N HIS A 241 -8.97 14.62 -1.21
CA HIS A 241 -9.24 14.18 -2.58
C HIS A 241 -9.38 15.36 -3.55
N LYS A 242 -10.01 16.47 -3.15
CA LYS A 242 -10.09 17.69 -3.96
C LYS A 242 -8.71 18.25 -4.29
N ILE A 243 -7.79 18.28 -3.30
CA ILE A 243 -6.40 18.70 -3.54
C ILE A 243 -5.73 17.77 -4.56
N LEU A 244 -5.92 16.45 -4.44
CA LEU A 244 -5.34 15.49 -5.38
C LEU A 244 -5.91 15.63 -6.79
N ILE A 245 -7.20 15.96 -6.93
CA ILE A 245 -7.82 16.28 -8.23
C ILE A 245 -7.19 17.54 -8.83
N ASP A 246 -7.05 18.60 -8.05
CA ASP A 246 -6.43 19.88 -8.48
C ASP A 246 -4.97 19.69 -8.93
N MET A 247 -4.28 18.71 -8.33
CA MET A 247 -2.90 18.32 -8.69
C MET A 247 -2.84 17.30 -9.84
N ASP A 248 -3.97 16.98 -10.49
CA ASP A 248 -4.09 15.94 -11.53
C ASP A 248 -3.56 14.57 -11.05
N LEU A 249 -3.84 14.23 -9.79
CA LEU A 249 -3.46 12.99 -9.10
C LEU A 249 -4.69 12.13 -8.80
N SER A 250 -5.72 12.25 -9.62
CA SER A 250 -6.87 11.37 -9.62
C SER A 250 -7.21 10.99 -11.06
N HIS A 251 -8.18 10.11 -11.24
CA HIS A 251 -8.67 9.64 -12.53
C HIS A 251 -10.20 9.75 -12.55
N GLU A 252 -10.80 10.00 -13.69
CA GLU A 252 -12.25 10.21 -13.82
C GLU A 252 -13.08 9.09 -13.16
N THR A 253 -12.68 7.82 -13.36
CA THR A 253 -13.36 6.69 -12.72
C THR A 253 -13.20 6.71 -11.20
N LEU A 254 -12.04 7.12 -10.66
CA LEU A 254 -11.82 7.23 -9.21
C LEU A 254 -12.65 8.37 -8.62
N ILE A 255 -12.78 9.49 -9.33
CA ILE A 255 -13.65 10.62 -8.96
C ILE A 255 -15.10 10.13 -8.90
N TYR A 256 -15.56 9.48 -9.98
CA TYR A 256 -16.90 8.90 -10.05
C TYR A 256 -17.21 7.95 -8.88
N LEU A 257 -16.29 7.01 -8.58
CA LEU A 257 -16.48 6.06 -7.48
C LEU A 257 -16.51 6.75 -6.11
N CYS A 258 -15.70 7.80 -5.91
CA CYS A 258 -15.73 8.60 -4.70
C CYS A 258 -17.07 9.34 -4.54
N ASP A 259 -17.53 10.00 -5.59
CA ASP A 259 -18.80 10.73 -5.59
C ASP A 259 -19.97 9.77 -5.32
N LYS A 260 -19.99 8.63 -5.99
CA LYS A 260 -20.98 7.57 -5.75
C LYS A 260 -20.99 7.07 -4.31
N ALA A 261 -19.82 6.86 -3.71
CA ALA A 261 -19.75 6.45 -2.30
C ALA A 261 -20.35 7.51 -1.37
N LEU A 262 -20.06 8.80 -1.61
CA LEU A 262 -20.61 9.91 -0.84
C LEU A 262 -22.14 10.03 -1.01
N GLU A 263 -22.66 9.89 -2.23
CA GLU A 263 -24.10 9.89 -2.50
C GLU A 263 -24.85 8.76 -1.76
N LEU A 264 -24.18 7.61 -1.56
CA LEU A 264 -24.72 6.47 -0.83
C LEU A 264 -24.60 6.59 0.69
N GLY A 265 -23.90 7.64 1.18
CA GLY A 265 -23.81 7.97 2.60
C GLY A 265 -22.45 7.67 3.25
N ALA A 266 -21.41 7.36 2.48
CA ALA A 266 -20.05 7.28 3.01
C ALA A 266 -19.66 8.62 3.65
N LEU A 267 -18.98 8.59 4.81
CA LEU A 267 -18.60 9.81 5.52
C LEU A 267 -17.50 10.60 4.82
N GLY A 268 -16.73 9.94 3.96
CA GLY A 268 -15.68 10.52 3.16
C GLY A 268 -15.17 9.53 2.14
N ALA A 269 -14.58 10.03 1.05
CA ALA A 269 -14.00 9.19 0.02
C ALA A 269 -12.83 9.88 -0.66
N LYS A 270 -11.80 9.11 -1.03
CA LYS A 270 -10.63 9.61 -1.76
C LYS A 270 -9.90 8.48 -2.49
N VAL A 271 -9.10 8.85 -3.46
CA VAL A 271 -8.12 7.93 -4.04
C VAL A 271 -7.12 7.47 -2.97
N THR A 272 -6.64 6.23 -3.06
CA THR A 272 -5.58 5.70 -2.20
C THR A 272 -4.35 5.33 -3.03
N GLY A 273 -3.16 5.65 -2.50
CA GLY A 273 -1.88 5.41 -3.16
C GLY A 273 -1.56 6.44 -4.25
N GLY A 274 -0.98 6.00 -5.37
CA GLY A 274 -0.45 6.89 -6.40
C GLY A 274 -1.46 7.75 -7.14
N GLY A 275 -2.73 7.40 -7.14
CA GLY A 275 -3.74 8.05 -7.99
C GLY A 275 -3.59 7.69 -9.47
N ARG A 276 -4.41 8.34 -10.34
CA ARG A 276 -4.44 8.10 -11.80
C ARG A 276 -4.70 6.64 -12.19
N GLY A 277 -5.35 5.88 -11.32
CA GLY A 277 -5.70 4.46 -11.41
C GLY A 277 -5.59 3.76 -10.06
N GLY A 278 -5.84 2.47 -10.01
CA GLY A 278 -5.88 1.69 -8.78
C GLY A 278 -7.19 1.85 -8.02
N TYR A 279 -7.13 2.04 -6.72
CA TYR A 279 -8.28 2.06 -5.85
C TYR A 279 -8.63 3.45 -5.31
N MET A 280 -9.90 3.65 -5.01
CA MET A 280 -10.38 4.64 -4.06
C MET A 280 -10.67 3.98 -2.72
N ASN A 281 -10.73 4.76 -1.66
CA ASN A 281 -11.10 4.35 -0.30
C ASN A 281 -12.27 5.21 0.19
N ALA A 282 -13.37 4.57 0.58
CA ALA A 282 -14.55 5.20 1.18
C ALA A 282 -14.70 4.80 2.63
N LEU A 283 -14.91 5.77 3.50
CA LEU A 283 -15.16 5.59 4.93
C LEU A 283 -16.63 5.24 5.15
N THR A 284 -16.91 3.99 5.50
CA THR A 284 -18.25 3.41 5.57
C THR A 284 -18.52 2.73 6.91
N PRO A 285 -18.51 3.46 8.05
CA PRO A 285 -18.64 2.85 9.35
C PRO A 285 -19.97 2.10 9.50
N GLY A 286 -19.84 0.85 9.92
CA GLY A 286 -20.95 -0.10 10.05
C GLY A 286 -21.15 -0.97 8.81
N LYS A 287 -21.39 -2.25 9.07
CA LYS A 287 -21.52 -3.28 8.02
C LYS A 287 -22.60 -2.98 6.98
N GLU A 288 -23.72 -2.41 7.42
CA GLU A 288 -24.84 -2.08 6.53
C GLU A 288 -24.44 -1.04 5.47
N LEU A 289 -23.76 0.05 5.89
CA LEU A 289 -23.30 1.08 4.99
C LEU A 289 -22.17 0.55 4.07
N GLN A 290 -21.26 -0.24 4.64
CA GLN A 290 -20.19 -0.88 3.87
C GLN A 290 -20.77 -1.75 2.75
N ASP A 291 -21.76 -2.62 3.06
CA ASP A 291 -22.37 -3.51 2.08
C ASP A 291 -23.19 -2.72 1.04
N LYS A 292 -23.90 -1.67 1.45
CA LYS A 292 -24.65 -0.80 0.54
C LYS A 292 -23.73 -0.16 -0.51
N VAL A 293 -22.62 0.45 -0.06
CA VAL A 293 -21.67 1.12 -0.97
C VAL A 293 -20.96 0.10 -1.86
N ALA A 294 -20.48 -0.99 -1.27
CA ALA A 294 -19.76 -2.02 -2.02
C ALA A 294 -20.66 -2.68 -3.08
N SER A 295 -21.88 -3.11 -2.72
CA SER A 295 -22.80 -3.78 -3.65
C SER A 295 -23.24 -2.87 -4.79
N ALA A 296 -23.37 -1.56 -4.55
CA ALA A 296 -23.70 -0.62 -5.61
C ALA A 296 -22.57 -0.48 -6.66
N MET A 297 -21.32 -0.52 -6.22
CA MET A 297 -20.17 -0.52 -7.14
C MET A 297 -20.03 -1.86 -7.87
N GLU A 298 -20.23 -2.98 -7.17
CA GLU A 298 -20.20 -4.33 -7.76
C GLU A 298 -21.30 -4.51 -8.82
N ALA A 299 -22.49 -3.95 -8.60
CA ALA A 299 -23.59 -3.99 -9.57
C ALA A 299 -23.24 -3.27 -10.90
N GLU A 300 -22.29 -2.34 -10.88
CA GLU A 300 -21.77 -1.67 -12.07
C GLU A 300 -20.52 -2.35 -12.66
N GLY A 301 -20.12 -3.51 -12.10
CA GLY A 301 -19.01 -4.32 -12.60
C GLY A 301 -17.64 -3.95 -12.01
N TYR A 302 -17.56 -3.03 -11.05
CA TYR A 302 -16.28 -2.72 -10.41
C TYR A 302 -15.87 -3.81 -9.41
N LYS A 303 -14.57 -4.07 -9.34
CA LYS A 303 -14.00 -4.92 -8.29
C LYS A 303 -13.93 -4.14 -6.98
N VAL A 304 -14.43 -4.73 -5.92
CA VAL A 304 -14.54 -4.08 -4.61
C VAL A 304 -13.92 -4.94 -3.52
N ILE A 305 -13.26 -4.30 -2.58
CA ILE A 305 -12.76 -4.91 -1.35
C ILE A 305 -13.52 -4.29 -0.17
N ARG A 306 -14.18 -5.13 0.61
CA ARG A 306 -14.68 -4.77 1.94
C ARG A 306 -13.57 -5.02 2.95
N ALA A 307 -13.10 -3.97 3.60
CA ALA A 307 -12.02 -4.06 4.57
C ALA A 307 -12.38 -3.34 5.86
N THR A 308 -11.57 -3.53 6.87
CA THR A 308 -11.53 -2.73 8.08
C THR A 308 -10.16 -2.11 8.23
N VAL A 309 -10.08 -0.93 8.84
CA VAL A 309 -8.86 -0.23 9.23
C VAL A 309 -8.79 -0.15 10.76
N GLY A 310 -7.59 -0.30 11.31
CA GLY A 310 -7.34 -0.29 12.76
C GLY A 310 -6.89 -1.60 13.35
#